data_5bc73c900f8f37534e011ca30bbbb954
#
_entry.id   5bc73c900f8f37534e011ca30bbbb954
#
_cell.length_a   1.000
_cell.length_b   1.000
_cell.length_c   1.000
_cell.angle_alpha   90.00
_cell.angle_beta   90.00
_cell.angle_gamma   90.00
#
_symmetry.space_group_name_H-M   'P 1'
#
loop_
_entity.id
_entity.type
_entity.pdbx_description
1 polymer ?
#
loop_
_entity_poly.entity_id
_entity_poly.type
_entity_poly.pdbx_seq_one_letter_code
_entity_poly.pdbx_strand_id
1 'polypeptide(L)'
;MKLKNRPTYWQIGLLIFIISTGCRFSTISQNKEKGFVSIFDGKTLNNWEGDPTYWRVENGNLVGEITPQTLLKTNSFIIWKGGEPANFELKGEFNITEKGNSGINYRSEKLPDVPFALKGYQADIDGANRYTGQNYEERGRTTLAYRGQITSINPQSGDWKPEDVRAKVQKNAWSDLKVTGSLGNSDSLKTKIKNQDWNSFHLIVKGNHLQHYINGILMSDVTDNDIINGKSKGIIGVQVHVGPPMKVEYRNLRLKQL
;
A
#
# COMPACT_ATOMS: atom_id res chain seq x y z
N MET A 1 79.56 57.71 18.38
CA MET A 1 78.82 56.87 19.27
C MET A 1 77.54 56.54 18.59
N LYS A 2 77.41 55.32 17.98
CA LYS A 2 76.31 54.93 17.10
C LYS A 2 75.40 53.90 17.91
N LEU A 3 74.17 54.29 18.14
CA LEU A 3 73.17 53.43 18.73
C LEU A 3 72.53 52.57 17.61
N LYS A 4 72.55 51.24 17.80
CA LYS A 4 71.95 50.25 16.90
C LYS A 4 70.47 50.05 17.29
N ASN A 5 69.55 50.34 16.37
CA ASN A 5 68.16 49.96 16.47
C ASN A 5 67.99 48.49 16.18
N ARG A 6 67.27 47.75 17.06
CA ARG A 6 66.82 46.40 16.82
C ARG A 6 65.32 46.43 16.44
N PRO A 7 64.89 45.67 15.41
CA PRO A 7 63.47 45.57 15.07
C PRO A 7 62.76 44.56 15.97
N THR A 8 61.59 44.96 16.45
CA THR A 8 60.66 44.15 17.23
C THR A 8 59.80 43.33 16.28
N TYR A 9 59.88 42.00 16.34
CA TYR A 9 58.99 41.10 15.60
C TYR A 9 57.70 40.93 16.36
N TRP A 10 56.57 41.34 15.75
CA TRP A 10 55.24 41.02 16.22
C TRP A 10 54.89 39.61 15.71
N GLN A 11 54.68 38.69 16.61
CA GLN A 11 54.10 37.38 16.30
C GLN A 11 52.56 37.53 16.21
N ILE A 12 52.03 37.42 15.02
CA ILE A 12 50.59 37.33 14.74
C ILE A 12 50.19 35.88 14.95
N GLY A 13 49.58 35.55 16.11
CA GLY A 13 49.00 34.27 16.36
C GLY A 13 47.72 34.10 15.55
N LEU A 14 47.74 33.20 14.55
CA LEU A 14 46.58 32.82 13.77
C LEU A 14 45.74 31.84 14.60
N LEU A 15 44.61 32.31 15.19
CA LEU A 15 43.65 31.47 15.85
C LEU A 15 42.79 30.78 14.75
N ILE A 16 43.05 29.51 14.52
CA ILE A 16 42.20 28.68 13.64
C ILE A 16 40.98 28.24 14.43
N PHE A 17 39.84 28.87 14.18
CA PHE A 17 38.52 28.41 14.66
C PHE A 17 38.07 27.19 13.83
N ILE A 18 38.23 25.99 14.38
CA ILE A 18 37.64 24.77 13.79
C ILE A 18 36.16 24.77 14.17
N ILE A 19 35.32 25.20 13.25
CA ILE A 19 33.84 25.02 13.34
C ILE A 19 33.54 23.56 13.02
N SER A 20 33.43 22.73 14.02
CA SER A 20 32.89 21.37 13.85
C SER A 20 31.38 21.49 13.62
N THR A 21 30.94 21.45 12.38
CA THR A 21 29.54 21.22 12.00
C THR A 21 29.19 19.78 12.36
N GLY A 22 28.76 19.59 13.60
CA GLY A 22 28.17 18.33 14.06
C GLY A 22 26.87 18.08 13.31
N CYS A 23 26.92 17.24 12.27
CA CYS A 23 25.74 16.70 11.63
C CYS A 23 24.99 15.86 12.66
N ARG A 24 24.00 16.46 13.32
CA ARG A 24 23.08 15.69 14.19
C ARG A 24 22.23 14.81 13.29
N PHE A 25 22.62 13.56 13.15
CA PHE A 25 21.70 12.54 12.69
C PHE A 25 20.59 12.41 13.74
N SER A 26 19.45 13.02 13.48
CA SER A 26 18.24 12.72 14.21
C SER A 26 17.90 11.26 13.96
N THR A 27 18.27 10.38 14.85
CA THR A 27 17.68 9.04 14.93
C THR A 27 16.20 9.25 15.23
N ILE A 28 15.36 9.19 14.20
CA ILE A 28 13.91 9.10 14.37
C ILE A 28 13.71 7.77 15.10
N SER A 29 13.55 7.85 16.41
CA SER A 29 13.04 6.74 17.22
C SER A 29 11.67 6.42 16.65
N GLN A 30 11.57 5.36 15.82
CA GLN A 30 10.29 4.81 15.47
C GLN A 30 9.65 4.35 16.79
N ASN A 31 8.72 5.13 17.31
CA ASN A 31 7.84 4.67 18.37
C ASN A 31 7.21 3.38 17.84
N LYS A 32 7.68 2.23 18.34
CA LYS A 32 7.13 0.92 17.97
C LYS A 32 5.69 0.91 18.46
N GLU A 33 4.77 1.13 17.56
CA GLU A 33 3.35 1.07 17.83
C GLU A 33 3.04 -0.33 18.38
N LYS A 34 2.42 -0.41 19.56
CA LYS A 34 2.27 -1.65 20.33
C LYS A 34 1.58 -2.75 19.49
N GLY A 35 2.24 -3.88 19.39
CA GLY A 35 1.73 -5.07 18.70
C GLY A 35 2.01 -5.10 17.19
N PHE A 36 2.50 -4.02 16.57
CA PHE A 36 2.91 -4.03 15.18
C PHE A 36 4.34 -4.55 15.01
N VAL A 37 4.51 -5.46 14.05
CA VAL A 37 5.82 -5.95 13.60
C VAL A 37 6.04 -5.54 12.15
N SER A 38 7.28 -5.13 11.82
CA SER A 38 7.65 -4.83 10.44
C SER A 38 7.64 -6.12 9.62
N ILE A 39 7.02 -6.09 8.45
CA ILE A 39 7.02 -7.18 7.46
C ILE A 39 7.87 -6.86 6.24
N PHE A 40 8.50 -5.69 6.19
CA PHE A 40 9.48 -5.28 5.19
C PHE A 40 10.61 -4.52 5.86
N ASP A 41 11.85 -4.92 5.60
CA ASP A 41 13.04 -4.40 6.28
C ASP A 41 13.63 -3.13 5.63
N GLY A 42 13.10 -2.72 4.47
CA GLY A 42 13.61 -1.59 3.69
C GLY A 42 14.94 -1.86 2.98
N LYS A 43 15.46 -3.09 3.01
CA LYS A 43 16.80 -3.42 2.47
C LYS A 43 16.78 -4.59 1.51
N THR A 44 15.93 -5.58 1.78
CA THR A 44 15.91 -6.84 1.02
C THR A 44 14.48 -7.25 0.70
N LEU A 45 14.31 -8.17 -0.26
CA LEU A 45 13.05 -8.87 -0.52
C LEU A 45 12.93 -10.17 0.30
N ASN A 46 13.69 -10.31 1.40
CA ASN A 46 13.55 -11.45 2.29
C ASN A 46 12.11 -11.56 2.78
N ASN A 47 11.55 -12.78 2.76
CA ASN A 47 10.14 -13.07 3.05
C ASN A 47 9.14 -12.45 2.04
N TRP A 48 9.59 -12.01 0.88
CA TRP A 48 8.75 -11.59 -0.22
C TRP A 48 9.09 -12.38 -1.49
N GLU A 49 8.08 -12.74 -2.27
CA GLU A 49 8.20 -13.53 -3.50
C GLU A 49 7.45 -12.85 -4.63
N GLY A 50 8.13 -12.48 -5.68
CA GLY A 50 7.57 -11.82 -6.87
C GLY A 50 8.52 -11.91 -8.05
N ASP A 51 8.05 -11.54 -9.23
CA ASP A 51 8.88 -11.51 -10.44
C ASP A 51 9.93 -10.38 -10.33
N PRO A 52 11.25 -10.71 -10.36
CA PRO A 52 12.31 -9.72 -10.24
C PRO A 52 12.38 -8.73 -11.42
N THR A 53 11.68 -9.01 -12.52
CA THR A 53 11.51 -8.06 -13.63
C THR A 53 10.79 -6.78 -13.18
N TYR A 54 9.87 -6.90 -12.22
CA TYR A 54 9.00 -5.81 -11.79
C TYR A 54 9.32 -5.33 -10.38
N TRP A 55 9.86 -6.19 -9.50
CA TRP A 55 9.99 -5.91 -8.08
C TRP A 55 11.44 -5.81 -7.61
N ARG A 56 11.75 -4.75 -6.86
CA ARG A 56 13.08 -4.53 -6.26
C ARG A 56 12.97 -3.70 -4.98
N VAL A 57 14.08 -3.57 -4.29
CA VAL A 57 14.25 -2.58 -3.24
C VAL A 57 15.06 -1.42 -3.80
N GLU A 58 14.56 -0.19 -3.59
CA GLU A 58 15.23 1.03 -4.03
C GLU A 58 14.98 2.14 -3.00
N ASN A 59 16.04 2.80 -2.51
CA ASN A 59 15.97 3.89 -1.54
C ASN A 59 15.15 3.56 -0.27
N GLY A 60 15.20 2.31 0.20
CA GLY A 60 14.47 1.85 1.38
C GLY A 60 13.01 1.49 1.11
N ASN A 61 12.55 1.53 -0.13
CA ASN A 61 11.18 1.25 -0.53
C ASN A 61 11.10 -0.10 -1.27
N LEU A 62 9.99 -0.79 -1.11
CA LEU A 62 9.56 -1.89 -1.97
C LEU A 62 8.96 -1.26 -3.23
N VAL A 63 9.63 -1.46 -4.36
CA VAL A 63 9.30 -0.82 -5.63
C VAL A 63 8.75 -1.83 -6.60
N GLY A 64 7.56 -1.53 -7.14
CA GLY A 64 6.98 -2.20 -8.30
C GLY A 64 6.99 -1.27 -9.50
N GLU A 65 7.53 -1.73 -10.64
CA GLU A 65 7.64 -0.89 -11.83
C GLU A 65 7.38 -1.66 -13.11
N ILE A 66 6.60 -1.04 -13.99
CA ILE A 66 6.39 -1.47 -15.38
C ILE A 66 6.97 -0.40 -16.28
N THR A 67 7.90 -0.78 -17.15
CA THR A 67 8.49 0.10 -18.17
C THR A 67 7.89 -0.19 -19.55
N PRO A 68 8.14 0.63 -20.58
CA PRO A 68 7.73 0.32 -21.95
C PRO A 68 8.28 -1.01 -22.47
N GLN A 69 9.40 -1.49 -21.91
CA GLN A 69 10.07 -2.74 -22.28
C GLN A 69 9.56 -3.96 -21.49
N THR A 70 8.86 -3.72 -20.38
CA THR A 70 8.41 -4.79 -19.47
C THR A 70 6.90 -4.79 -19.28
N LEU A 71 6.13 -4.50 -20.33
CA LEU A 71 4.67 -4.46 -20.26
C LEU A 71 4.10 -5.82 -19.84
N LEU A 72 3.19 -5.77 -18.87
CA LEU A 72 2.48 -6.95 -18.36
C LEU A 72 1.36 -7.39 -19.31
N LYS A 73 1.14 -8.71 -19.36
CA LYS A 73 -0.03 -9.32 -20.01
C LYS A 73 -1.17 -9.57 -19.01
N THR A 74 -0.85 -9.67 -17.73
CA THR A 74 -1.78 -9.88 -16.62
C THR A 74 -1.21 -9.27 -15.35
N ASN A 75 -2.07 -8.96 -14.37
CA ASN A 75 -1.64 -8.43 -13.08
C ASN A 75 -0.65 -9.36 -12.38
N SER A 76 0.42 -8.78 -11.82
CA SER A 76 1.47 -9.48 -11.11
C SER A 76 1.65 -8.91 -9.70
N PHE A 77 1.98 -9.80 -8.77
CA PHE A 77 2.07 -9.44 -7.35
C PHE A 77 3.43 -9.82 -6.79
N ILE A 78 3.87 -9.04 -5.80
CA ILE A 78 4.87 -9.53 -4.86
C ILE A 78 4.15 -9.95 -3.58
N ILE A 79 4.46 -11.15 -3.10
CA ILE A 79 3.69 -11.89 -2.09
C ILE A 79 4.51 -12.00 -0.82
N TRP A 80 3.95 -11.58 0.30
CA TRP A 80 4.54 -11.79 1.61
C TRP A 80 4.43 -13.25 2.05
N LYS A 81 5.56 -13.86 2.43
CA LYS A 81 5.65 -15.28 2.82
C LYS A 81 5.57 -15.53 4.34
N GLY A 82 5.25 -14.50 5.11
CA GLY A 82 5.20 -14.60 6.57
C GLY A 82 3.94 -15.26 7.15
N GLY A 83 3.07 -15.79 6.30
CA GLY A 83 1.88 -16.54 6.71
C GLY A 83 0.58 -16.05 6.08
N GLU A 84 -0.53 -16.57 6.62
CA GLU A 84 -1.89 -16.31 6.15
C GLU A 84 -2.73 -15.69 7.29
N PRO A 85 -2.59 -14.36 7.54
CA PRO A 85 -3.31 -13.75 8.64
C PRO A 85 -4.83 -13.80 8.42
N ALA A 86 -5.56 -14.10 9.50
CA ALA A 86 -7.02 -14.13 9.54
C ALA A 86 -7.57 -12.78 10.01
N ASN A 87 -7.27 -12.40 11.26
CA ASN A 87 -7.65 -11.12 11.84
C ASN A 87 -6.39 -10.29 12.06
N PHE A 88 -6.36 -9.08 11.52
CA PHE A 88 -5.14 -8.28 11.54
C PHE A 88 -5.41 -6.80 11.31
N GLU A 89 -4.42 -5.99 11.68
CA GLU A 89 -4.24 -4.65 11.18
C GLU A 89 -2.98 -4.60 10.31
N LEU A 90 -3.08 -4.03 9.12
CA LEU A 90 -1.96 -3.81 8.21
C LEU A 90 -1.81 -2.33 7.94
N LYS A 91 -0.63 -1.80 8.21
CA LYS A 91 -0.28 -0.40 7.97
C LYS A 91 0.93 -0.27 7.06
N GLY A 92 0.98 0.83 6.36
CA GLY A 92 2.10 1.22 5.52
C GLY A 92 1.86 2.55 4.84
N GLU A 93 2.76 2.85 3.93
CA GLU A 93 2.67 4.03 3.08
C GLU A 93 2.88 3.62 1.63
N PHE A 94 2.24 4.32 0.71
CA PHE A 94 2.43 4.16 -0.72
C PHE A 94 2.61 5.49 -1.43
N ASN A 95 3.34 5.45 -2.53
CA ASN A 95 3.42 6.51 -3.53
C ASN A 95 3.30 5.87 -4.92
N ILE A 96 2.53 6.47 -5.81
CA ILE A 96 2.25 5.91 -7.13
C ILE A 96 2.23 6.99 -8.20
N THR A 97 2.75 6.66 -9.38
CA THR A 97 2.72 7.55 -10.56
C THR A 97 1.28 7.77 -11.04
N GLU A 98 1.01 8.91 -11.66
CA GLU A 98 -0.33 9.36 -12.06
C GLU A 98 -1.13 8.32 -12.86
N LYS A 99 -0.48 7.61 -13.78
CA LYS A 99 -1.12 6.58 -14.63
C LYS A 99 -1.07 5.18 -14.01
N GLY A 100 -0.48 5.06 -12.81
CA GLY A 100 -0.33 3.79 -12.13
C GLY A 100 -1.66 3.24 -11.61
N ASN A 101 -1.74 1.91 -11.56
CA ASN A 101 -2.78 1.18 -10.87
C ASN A 101 -2.14 0.05 -10.08
N SER A 102 -2.55 -0.11 -8.84
CA SER A 102 -2.00 -1.04 -7.86
C SER A 102 -3.07 -1.41 -6.83
N GLY A 103 -2.69 -2.21 -5.86
CA GLY A 103 -3.56 -2.58 -4.75
C GLY A 103 -2.84 -3.41 -3.72
N ILE A 104 -3.39 -3.43 -2.52
CA ILE A 104 -2.92 -4.28 -1.42
C ILE A 104 -3.90 -5.43 -1.29
N ASN A 105 -3.47 -6.61 -1.71
CA ASN A 105 -4.26 -7.83 -1.59
C ASN A 105 -4.08 -8.45 -0.21
N TYR A 106 -5.18 -8.98 0.33
CA TYR A 106 -5.18 -9.68 1.60
C TYR A 106 -6.22 -10.81 1.59
N ARG A 107 -6.05 -11.77 2.51
CA ARG A 107 -6.84 -13.01 2.52
C ARG A 107 -6.99 -13.61 1.12
N SER A 108 -5.89 -13.54 0.37
CA SER A 108 -5.85 -13.98 -1.03
C SER A 108 -5.29 -15.38 -1.16
N GLU A 109 -5.54 -16.00 -2.30
CA GLU A 109 -4.98 -17.28 -2.74
C GLU A 109 -4.15 -17.09 -4.01
N LYS A 110 -3.09 -17.90 -4.18
CA LYS A 110 -2.34 -17.96 -5.44
C LYS A 110 -3.15 -18.69 -6.49
N LEU A 111 -3.06 -18.22 -7.74
CA LEU A 111 -3.60 -18.98 -8.87
C LEU A 111 -2.56 -20.00 -9.34
N PRO A 112 -2.94 -21.29 -9.49
CA PRO A 112 -1.96 -22.34 -9.83
C PRO A 112 -1.36 -22.15 -11.23
N ASP A 113 -2.14 -21.65 -12.17
CA ASP A 113 -1.76 -21.58 -13.59
C ASP A 113 -1.22 -20.22 -14.04
N VAL A 114 -1.17 -19.24 -13.14
CA VAL A 114 -0.69 -17.88 -13.45
C VAL A 114 0.34 -17.46 -12.42
N PRO A 115 1.63 -17.45 -12.77
CA PRO A 115 2.70 -17.06 -11.85
C PRO A 115 2.45 -15.70 -11.22
N PHE A 116 2.68 -15.59 -9.92
CA PHE A 116 2.54 -14.35 -9.14
C PHE A 116 1.17 -13.68 -9.25
N ALA A 117 0.12 -14.43 -9.59
CA ALA A 117 -1.25 -13.91 -9.60
C ALA A 117 -1.98 -14.27 -8.32
N LEU A 118 -2.77 -13.31 -7.82
CA LEU A 118 -3.59 -13.47 -6.63
C LEU A 118 -5.08 -13.32 -6.96
N LYS A 119 -5.91 -13.99 -6.14
CA LYS A 119 -7.35 -13.83 -6.08
C LYS A 119 -7.76 -13.58 -4.64
N GLY A 120 -8.51 -12.54 -4.35
CA GLY A 120 -8.98 -12.19 -2.99
C GLY A 120 -9.26 -10.71 -2.82
N TYR A 121 -9.50 -10.29 -1.58
CA TYR A 121 -9.78 -8.89 -1.27
C TYR A 121 -8.60 -7.99 -1.59
N GLN A 122 -8.92 -6.77 -2.05
CA GLN A 122 -7.93 -5.77 -2.43
C GLN A 122 -8.35 -4.36 -1.95
N ALA A 123 -7.45 -3.69 -1.28
CA ALA A 123 -7.53 -2.25 -1.09
C ALA A 123 -6.93 -1.58 -2.32
N ASP A 124 -7.78 -1.00 -3.15
CA ASP A 124 -7.37 -0.39 -4.42
C ASP A 124 -6.57 0.89 -4.22
N ILE A 125 -5.57 1.05 -5.08
CA ILE A 125 -4.69 2.21 -5.17
C ILE A 125 -4.49 2.54 -6.66
N ASP A 126 -4.79 3.78 -7.05
CA ASP A 126 -4.47 4.28 -8.38
C ASP A 126 -4.00 5.74 -8.35
N GLY A 127 -3.11 6.10 -9.26
CA GLY A 127 -2.47 7.42 -9.28
C GLY A 127 -3.41 8.57 -9.62
N ALA A 128 -4.52 8.32 -10.32
CA ALA A 128 -5.55 9.31 -10.60
C ALA A 128 -6.61 9.40 -9.48
N ASN A 129 -6.47 8.57 -8.44
CA ASN A 129 -7.39 8.47 -7.30
C ASN A 129 -8.86 8.26 -7.71
N ARG A 130 -9.09 7.49 -8.79
CA ARG A 130 -10.42 7.05 -9.19
C ARG A 130 -10.93 5.96 -8.27
N TYR A 131 -10.04 5.00 -7.94
CA TYR A 131 -10.34 3.78 -7.19
C TYR A 131 -9.74 3.76 -5.79
N THR A 132 -8.70 4.57 -5.52
CA THR A 132 -8.03 4.59 -4.21
C THR A 132 -9.03 4.72 -3.07
N GLY A 133 -8.96 3.75 -2.13
CA GLY A 133 -9.83 3.68 -0.96
C GLY A 133 -11.08 2.83 -1.12
N GLN A 134 -11.37 2.29 -2.30
CA GLN A 134 -12.43 1.28 -2.44
C GLN A 134 -11.97 -0.10 -1.96
N ASN A 135 -12.93 -0.96 -1.64
CA ASN A 135 -12.72 -2.38 -1.41
C ASN A 135 -13.12 -3.16 -2.66
N TYR A 136 -12.17 -3.89 -3.21
CA TYR A 136 -12.30 -4.68 -4.41
C TYR A 136 -11.99 -6.14 -4.11
N GLU A 137 -12.47 -7.07 -4.91
CA GLU A 137 -12.04 -8.46 -4.86
C GLU A 137 -11.44 -8.84 -6.22
N GLU A 138 -10.10 -8.94 -6.22
CA GLU A 138 -9.33 -9.30 -7.41
C GLU A 138 -9.71 -10.70 -7.90
N ARG A 139 -10.08 -10.80 -9.18
CA ARG A 139 -10.51 -12.05 -9.84
C ARG A 139 -11.71 -12.74 -9.16
N GLY A 140 -12.47 -12.00 -8.38
CA GLY A 140 -13.64 -12.46 -7.66
C GLY A 140 -14.87 -11.61 -7.96
N ARG A 141 -15.59 -11.21 -6.89
CA ARG A 141 -16.84 -10.45 -6.95
C ARG A 141 -16.68 -8.98 -7.39
N THR A 142 -15.46 -8.50 -7.63
CA THR A 142 -15.11 -7.15 -8.05
C THR A 142 -15.33 -6.09 -6.95
N THR A 143 -15.97 -4.94 -7.20
CA THR A 143 -16.14 -3.90 -6.17
C THR A 143 -17.12 -4.33 -5.10
N LEU A 144 -16.64 -4.40 -3.85
CA LEU A 144 -17.44 -4.71 -2.67
C LEU A 144 -17.93 -3.46 -1.96
N ALA A 145 -17.17 -2.35 -2.03
CA ALA A 145 -17.59 -1.02 -1.61
C ALA A 145 -16.81 0.03 -2.39
N TYR A 146 -17.49 1.01 -2.97
CA TYR A 146 -16.83 2.20 -3.50
C TYR A 146 -16.38 3.11 -2.36
N ARG A 147 -15.42 3.99 -2.62
CA ARG A 147 -15.01 5.02 -1.66
C ARG A 147 -16.23 5.81 -1.19
N GLY A 148 -16.40 5.91 0.12
CA GLY A 148 -17.52 6.60 0.77
C GLY A 148 -18.68 5.68 1.15
N GLN A 149 -18.63 4.39 0.84
CA GLN A 149 -19.71 3.45 1.14
C GLN A 149 -19.42 2.60 2.38
N ILE A 150 -20.51 2.32 3.11
CA ILE A 150 -20.63 1.23 4.06
C ILE A 150 -21.53 0.19 3.40
N THR A 151 -21.07 -1.06 3.28
CA THR A 151 -21.80 -2.10 2.56
C THR A 151 -21.94 -3.39 3.40
N SER A 152 -23.01 -4.13 3.11
CA SER A 152 -23.19 -5.52 3.54
C SER A 152 -23.35 -6.40 2.32
N ILE A 153 -22.63 -7.53 2.32
CA ILE A 153 -22.63 -8.50 1.23
C ILE A 153 -23.19 -9.80 1.76
N ASN A 154 -24.18 -10.34 1.10
CA ASN A 154 -24.81 -11.59 1.48
C ASN A 154 -24.51 -12.69 0.46
N PRO A 155 -24.66 -13.97 0.86
CA PRO A 155 -24.55 -15.08 -0.09
C PRO A 155 -25.49 -14.88 -1.27
N GLN A 156 -24.97 -15.11 -2.46
CA GLN A 156 -25.78 -15.07 -3.66
C GLN A 156 -26.73 -16.28 -3.71
N SER A 157 -27.96 -16.03 -4.07
CA SER A 157 -28.93 -17.09 -4.36
C SER A 157 -28.90 -17.40 -5.86
N GLY A 158 -28.51 -18.63 -6.24
CA GLY A 158 -28.53 -19.13 -7.62
C GLY A 158 -27.14 -19.36 -8.24
N ASP A 159 -27.13 -19.96 -9.41
CA ASP A 159 -25.92 -20.25 -10.19
C ASP A 159 -25.43 -18.99 -10.90
N TRP A 160 -24.48 -18.33 -10.29
CA TRP A 160 -23.87 -17.11 -10.84
C TRP A 160 -22.56 -17.42 -11.56
N LYS A 161 -22.45 -16.95 -12.80
CA LYS A 161 -21.16 -16.97 -13.48
C LYS A 161 -20.37 -15.72 -13.14
N PRO A 162 -19.01 -15.80 -13.05
CA PRO A 162 -18.17 -14.64 -12.72
C PRO A 162 -18.39 -13.43 -13.61
N GLU A 163 -18.65 -13.65 -14.91
CA GLU A 163 -18.93 -12.60 -15.88
C GLU A 163 -20.26 -11.87 -15.59
N ASP A 164 -21.28 -12.59 -15.13
CA ASP A 164 -22.58 -12.00 -14.77
C ASP A 164 -22.45 -11.12 -13.54
N VAL A 165 -21.69 -11.58 -12.54
CA VAL A 165 -21.40 -10.80 -11.33
C VAL A 165 -20.67 -9.51 -11.71
N ARG A 166 -19.62 -9.59 -12.52
CA ARG A 166 -18.86 -8.42 -12.95
C ARG A 166 -19.74 -7.39 -13.68
N ALA A 167 -20.57 -7.82 -14.60
CA ALA A 167 -21.48 -6.94 -15.32
C ALA A 167 -22.49 -6.25 -14.39
N LYS A 168 -22.97 -6.95 -13.37
CA LYS A 168 -23.90 -6.39 -12.37
C LYS A 168 -23.23 -5.42 -11.43
N VAL A 169 -22.02 -5.72 -10.94
CA VAL A 169 -21.25 -4.82 -10.09
C VAL A 169 -20.91 -3.52 -10.79
N GLN A 170 -20.49 -3.59 -12.06
CA GLN A 170 -20.21 -2.39 -12.87
C GLN A 170 -21.41 -1.44 -13.00
N LYS A 171 -22.61 -1.99 -12.91
CA LYS A 171 -23.87 -1.22 -12.95
C LYS A 171 -24.43 -0.91 -11.56
N ASN A 172 -23.70 -1.18 -10.46
CA ASN A 172 -24.23 -1.20 -9.11
C ASN A 172 -25.53 -2.04 -8.96
N ALA A 173 -25.63 -3.10 -9.75
CA ALA A 173 -26.83 -3.92 -9.86
C ALA A 173 -26.61 -5.33 -9.26
N TRP A 174 -25.54 -5.55 -8.54
CA TRP A 174 -25.33 -6.81 -7.82
C TRP A 174 -26.29 -6.87 -6.63
N SER A 175 -27.32 -7.68 -6.74
CA SER A 175 -28.47 -7.72 -5.84
C SER A 175 -28.11 -8.09 -4.38
N ASP A 176 -27.00 -8.79 -4.18
CA ASP A 176 -26.57 -9.27 -2.87
C ASP A 176 -25.64 -8.29 -2.13
N LEU A 177 -25.26 -7.19 -2.82
CA LEU A 177 -24.57 -6.06 -2.21
C LEU A 177 -25.59 -5.01 -1.83
N LYS A 178 -25.61 -4.65 -0.53
CA LYS A 178 -26.46 -3.56 0.01
C LYS A 178 -25.58 -2.44 0.53
N VAL A 179 -25.80 -1.23 0.03
CA VAL A 179 -25.24 -0.02 0.65
C VAL A 179 -26.07 0.28 1.90
N THR A 180 -25.46 0.14 3.08
CA THR A 180 -26.11 0.26 4.37
C THR A 180 -25.85 1.61 5.04
N GLY A 181 -24.86 2.37 4.51
CA GLY A 181 -24.53 3.68 5.05
C GLY A 181 -23.53 4.43 4.16
N SER A 182 -23.21 5.65 4.58
CA SER A 182 -22.28 6.53 3.88
C SER A 182 -21.23 7.08 4.85
N LEU A 183 -19.97 7.10 4.38
CA LEU A 183 -18.83 7.75 5.04
C LEU A 183 -18.62 9.18 4.54
N GLY A 184 -19.45 9.63 3.62
CA GLY A 184 -19.38 10.92 2.96
C GLY A 184 -19.31 10.83 1.44
N ASN A 185 -19.28 11.99 0.80
CA ASN A 185 -19.19 12.08 -0.65
C ASN A 185 -17.83 11.60 -1.17
N SER A 186 -17.80 10.75 -2.18
CA SER A 186 -16.59 10.15 -2.75
C SER A 186 -15.58 11.20 -3.24
N ASP A 187 -16.04 12.29 -3.88
CA ASP A 187 -15.13 13.33 -4.37
C ASP A 187 -14.54 14.15 -3.23
N SER A 188 -15.32 14.40 -2.17
CA SER A 188 -14.82 15.05 -0.95
C SER A 188 -13.78 14.18 -0.25
N LEU A 189 -13.97 12.87 -0.18
CA LEU A 189 -12.99 11.93 0.36
C LEU A 189 -11.75 11.85 -0.55
N LYS A 190 -11.91 11.91 -1.86
CA LYS A 190 -10.81 11.96 -2.83
C LYS A 190 -9.83 13.10 -2.55
N THR A 191 -10.31 14.28 -2.15
CA THR A 191 -9.44 15.44 -1.83
C THR A 191 -8.50 15.21 -0.66
N LYS A 192 -8.71 14.15 0.12
CA LYS A 192 -7.85 13.76 1.25
C LYS A 192 -6.70 12.85 0.85
N ILE A 193 -6.66 12.43 -0.40
CA ILE A 193 -5.61 11.59 -0.98
C ILE A 193 -4.64 12.49 -1.72
N LYS A 194 -3.35 12.39 -1.42
CA LYS A 194 -2.31 13.20 -2.05
C LYS A 194 -1.94 12.59 -3.40
N ASN A 195 -1.89 13.42 -4.44
CA ASN A 195 -1.46 12.98 -5.77
C ASN A 195 0.07 12.93 -5.84
N GLN A 196 0.63 11.81 -6.34
CA GLN A 196 2.07 11.61 -6.57
C GLN A 196 2.93 11.94 -5.32
N ASP A 197 2.38 11.70 -4.13
CA ASP A 197 3.04 11.88 -2.84
C ASP A 197 2.71 10.70 -1.92
N TRP A 198 3.40 10.60 -0.82
CA TRP A 198 3.21 9.55 0.17
C TRP A 198 1.86 9.66 0.88
N ASN A 199 1.08 8.59 0.78
CA ASN A 199 -0.17 8.40 1.51
C ASN A 199 -0.01 7.22 2.48
N SER A 200 -0.50 7.36 3.69
CA SER A 200 -0.60 6.22 4.60
C SER A 200 -1.85 5.41 4.31
N PHE A 201 -1.74 4.10 4.48
CA PHE A 201 -2.91 3.23 4.51
C PHE A 201 -2.98 2.47 5.84
N HIS A 202 -4.19 2.11 6.24
CA HIS A 202 -4.45 1.25 7.39
C HIS A 202 -5.65 0.36 7.06
N LEU A 203 -5.43 -0.94 7.00
CA LEU A 203 -6.46 -1.95 6.82
C LEU A 203 -6.76 -2.59 8.18
N ILE A 204 -8.02 -2.65 8.56
CA ILE A 204 -8.50 -3.37 9.73
C ILE A 204 -9.41 -4.50 9.25
N VAL A 205 -8.99 -5.72 9.51
CA VAL A 205 -9.68 -6.93 9.04
C VAL A 205 -9.96 -7.81 10.26
N LYS A 206 -11.23 -7.87 10.68
CA LYS A 206 -11.64 -8.61 11.87
C LYS A 206 -12.94 -9.39 11.60
N GLY A 207 -12.89 -10.70 11.71
CA GLY A 207 -14.01 -11.55 11.31
C GLY A 207 -14.35 -11.32 9.84
N ASN A 208 -15.58 -10.96 9.56
CA ASN A 208 -16.08 -10.60 8.23
C ASN A 208 -16.15 -9.08 7.99
N HIS A 209 -15.57 -8.27 8.89
CA HIS A 209 -15.58 -6.81 8.81
C HIS A 209 -14.24 -6.30 8.27
N LEU A 210 -14.28 -5.53 7.19
CA LEU A 210 -13.14 -5.08 6.40
C LEU A 210 -13.20 -3.57 6.26
N GLN A 211 -12.22 -2.86 6.81
CA GLN A 211 -12.16 -1.40 6.82
C GLN A 211 -10.88 -0.90 6.17
N HIS A 212 -11.00 0.01 5.20
CA HIS A 212 -9.87 0.62 4.52
C HIS A 212 -9.77 2.12 4.84
N TYR A 213 -8.64 2.51 5.41
CA TYR A 213 -8.32 3.89 5.73
C TYR A 213 -7.19 4.40 4.83
N ILE A 214 -7.31 5.64 4.36
CA ILE A 214 -6.23 6.39 3.71
C ILE A 214 -6.02 7.69 4.49
N ASN A 215 -4.77 7.99 4.87
CA ASN A 215 -4.39 9.17 5.65
C ASN A 215 -5.22 9.32 6.94
N GLY A 216 -5.54 8.18 7.59
CA GLY A 216 -6.33 8.14 8.82
C GLY A 216 -7.84 8.30 8.63
N ILE A 217 -8.33 8.41 7.39
CA ILE A 217 -9.74 8.59 7.07
C ILE A 217 -10.30 7.28 6.54
N LEU A 218 -11.41 6.80 7.12
CA LEU A 218 -12.13 5.62 6.64
C LEU A 218 -12.72 5.90 5.26
N MET A 219 -12.33 5.11 4.28
CA MET A 219 -12.70 5.26 2.88
C MET A 219 -13.76 4.28 2.42
N SER A 220 -13.72 3.06 2.94
CA SER A 220 -14.72 2.02 2.68
C SER A 220 -14.84 1.09 3.89
N ASP A 221 -16.05 0.56 4.08
CA ASP A 221 -16.41 -0.32 5.19
C ASP A 221 -17.30 -1.44 4.66
N VAL A 222 -16.87 -2.69 4.80
CA VAL A 222 -17.56 -3.86 4.26
C VAL A 222 -17.82 -4.86 5.37
N THR A 223 -19.07 -5.30 5.52
CA THR A 223 -19.43 -6.50 6.26
C THR A 223 -19.75 -7.61 5.26
N ASP A 224 -18.85 -8.57 5.10
CA ASP A 224 -19.00 -9.65 4.14
C ASP A 224 -19.61 -10.89 4.80
N ASN A 225 -20.91 -11.05 4.61
CA ASN A 225 -21.67 -12.21 5.10
C ASN A 225 -21.74 -13.36 4.07
N ASP A 226 -21.09 -13.20 2.91
CA ASP A 226 -21.05 -14.25 1.89
C ASP A 226 -20.10 -15.37 2.31
N ILE A 227 -20.65 -16.38 2.95
CA ILE A 227 -19.91 -17.56 3.41
C ILE A 227 -19.40 -18.46 2.28
N ILE A 228 -19.89 -18.26 1.06
CA ILE A 228 -19.49 -19.04 -0.13
C ILE A 228 -18.21 -18.49 -0.73
N ASN A 229 -18.15 -17.17 -0.95
CA ASN A 229 -17.06 -16.50 -1.64
C ASN A 229 -16.12 -15.77 -0.68
N GLY A 230 -16.62 -15.33 0.49
CA GLY A 230 -15.84 -14.65 1.51
C GLY A 230 -14.68 -15.50 2.03
N LYS A 231 -13.53 -14.86 2.27
CA LYS A 231 -12.32 -15.52 2.76
C LYS A 231 -12.03 -15.09 4.21
N SER A 232 -11.82 -16.07 5.09
CA SER A 232 -11.53 -15.82 6.51
C SER A 232 -10.04 -15.63 6.82
N LYS A 233 -9.14 -16.10 5.94
CA LYS A 233 -7.68 -15.97 6.02
C LYS A 233 -7.07 -16.09 4.63
N GLY A 234 -5.79 -15.78 4.49
CA GLY A 234 -5.04 -15.94 3.26
C GLY A 234 -3.83 -15.01 3.22
N ILE A 235 -3.10 -15.07 2.12
CA ILE A 235 -1.85 -14.35 1.92
C ILE A 235 -2.06 -12.86 1.68
N ILE A 236 -0.97 -12.09 1.91
CA ILE A 236 -0.86 -10.66 1.62
C ILE A 236 0.07 -10.49 0.42
N GLY A 237 -0.27 -9.56 -0.47
CA GLY A 237 0.59 -9.13 -1.56
C GLY A 237 0.26 -7.73 -2.04
N VAL A 238 1.17 -7.14 -2.83
CA VAL A 238 0.93 -5.86 -3.48
C VAL A 238 1.12 -5.99 -4.99
N GLN A 239 0.38 -5.21 -5.75
CA GLN A 239 0.15 -5.39 -7.18
C GLN A 239 0.95 -4.41 -8.04
N VAL A 240 1.43 -4.86 -9.22
CA VAL A 240 1.60 -4.05 -10.42
C VAL A 240 0.54 -4.48 -11.44
N HIS A 241 -0.23 -3.52 -11.94
CA HIS A 241 -1.42 -3.78 -12.74
C HIS A 241 -1.11 -3.66 -14.23
N VAL A 242 -1.67 -4.56 -15.03
CA VAL A 242 -1.60 -4.49 -16.50
C VAL A 242 -2.10 -3.14 -17.00
N GLY A 243 -1.30 -2.48 -17.83
CA GLY A 243 -1.64 -1.14 -18.32
C GLY A 243 -0.42 -0.38 -18.84
N PRO A 244 -0.47 0.95 -18.82
CA PRO A 244 0.67 1.77 -19.22
C PRO A 244 1.85 1.63 -18.24
N PRO A 245 3.05 2.06 -18.64
CA PRO A 245 4.19 2.16 -17.73
C PRO A 245 3.82 2.90 -16.45
N MET A 246 4.27 2.35 -15.32
CA MET A 246 3.95 2.86 -14.00
C MET A 246 5.03 2.51 -12.98
N LYS A 247 5.09 3.27 -11.89
CA LYS A 247 5.87 2.95 -10.69
C LYS A 247 4.99 3.11 -9.46
N VAL A 248 5.06 2.13 -8.56
CA VAL A 248 4.49 2.19 -7.21
C VAL A 248 5.57 1.88 -6.20
N GLU A 249 5.56 2.59 -5.10
CA GLU A 249 6.50 2.43 -4.00
C GLU A 249 5.74 2.21 -2.71
N TYR A 250 6.20 1.26 -1.89
CA TYR A 250 5.67 0.97 -0.57
C TYR A 250 6.77 1.04 0.47
N ARG A 251 6.44 1.54 1.67
CA ARG A 251 7.37 1.54 2.81
C ARG A 251 6.63 1.41 4.14
N ASN A 252 7.37 1.21 5.21
CA ASN A 252 6.82 1.13 6.56
C ASN A 252 5.71 0.08 6.70
N LEU A 253 5.83 -1.05 5.94
CA LEU A 253 4.86 -2.14 5.98
C LEU A 253 4.96 -2.87 7.32
N ARG A 254 3.88 -2.87 8.09
CA ARG A 254 3.82 -3.47 9.41
C ARG A 254 2.46 -4.10 9.68
N LEU A 255 2.51 -5.26 10.30
CA LEU A 255 1.34 -6.10 10.57
C LEU A 255 1.18 -6.28 12.07
N LYS A 256 -0.06 -6.26 12.54
CA LYS A 256 -0.46 -6.66 13.89
C LYS A 256 -1.55 -7.73 13.76
N GLN A 257 -1.32 -8.88 14.35
CA GLN A 257 -2.37 -9.91 14.50
C GLN A 257 -3.32 -9.53 15.63
N LEU A 258 -4.63 -9.79 15.43
CA LEU A 258 -5.70 -9.45 16.37
C LEU A 258 -6.25 -10.71 17.05
#